data_15eba0b01dc2288ac936b632f12b5fa2
#
_entry.id   15eba0b01dc2288ac936b632f12b5fa2
#
_cell.length_a   1.000
_cell.length_b   1.000
_cell.length_c   1.000
_cell.angle_alpha   90.00
_cell.angle_beta   90.00
_cell.angle_gamma   90.00
#
_symmetry.space_group_name_H-M   'P 1'
#
loop_
_entity.id
_entity.type
_entity.pdbx_description
1 polymer ?
#
loop_
_entity_poly.entity_id
_entity_poly.type
_entity_poly.pdbx_seq_one_letter_code
_entity_poly.pdbx_strand_id
1 'polypeptide(L)'
;MIEIFDTTLRDGTQAEGVNLSVEDKLKISQYLDDFGVDFIEGGWPGSNPKDEEFFLKAKSLHFKNSKLCAFGSTSLNVSNIQSDINLNALLAAETPSVCIFGKTWRFHAKVALGLSDEENRELIYKSVEFLKNEGRYVIFDAEHFFDGYKDDQSFSLSMIK
;
A
#
# COMPACT_ATOMS: atom_id res chain seq x y z
N MET A 1 10.67 14.44 -12.96
CA MET A 1 11.38 13.14 -12.95
C MET A 1 10.31 12.06 -12.90
N ILE A 2 10.44 10.97 -13.63
CA ILE A 2 9.52 9.84 -13.59
C ILE A 2 10.12 8.83 -12.60
N GLU A 3 9.31 8.33 -11.65
CA GLU A 3 9.68 7.27 -10.72
C GLU A 3 8.98 5.97 -11.12
N ILE A 4 9.69 4.85 -11.02
CA ILE A 4 9.19 3.51 -11.35
C ILE A 4 8.81 2.79 -10.05
N PHE A 5 7.55 2.38 -9.94
CA PHE A 5 7.01 1.61 -8.83
C PHE A 5 6.75 0.17 -9.31
N ASP A 6 7.55 -0.78 -8.85
CA ASP A 6 7.45 -2.19 -9.21
C ASP A 6 6.56 -2.94 -8.21
N THR A 7 5.58 -3.69 -8.71
CA THR A 7 4.61 -4.46 -7.91
C THR A 7 4.75 -5.97 -8.08
N THR A 8 5.84 -6.43 -8.68
CA THR A 8 6.08 -7.86 -8.96
C THR A 8 5.91 -8.74 -7.72
N LEU A 9 6.42 -8.29 -6.56
CA LEU A 9 6.43 -9.09 -5.34
C LEU A 9 5.11 -9.03 -4.55
N ARG A 10 4.17 -8.16 -4.90
CA ARG A 10 2.84 -8.09 -4.30
C ARG A 10 1.75 -8.45 -5.32
N ASP A 11 1.45 -7.56 -6.25
CA ASP A 11 0.39 -7.75 -7.24
C ASP A 11 0.75 -8.88 -8.23
N GLY A 12 1.99 -8.90 -8.70
CA GLY A 12 2.49 -9.94 -9.59
C GLY A 12 2.37 -11.35 -9.01
N THR A 13 2.42 -11.51 -7.68
CA THR A 13 2.24 -12.83 -7.03
C THR A 13 0.79 -13.31 -6.98
N GLN A 14 -0.17 -12.48 -7.36
CA GLN A 14 -1.59 -12.86 -7.47
C GLN A 14 -1.90 -13.55 -8.80
N ALA A 15 -0.96 -13.55 -9.75
CA ALA A 15 -1.12 -14.23 -11.02
C ALA A 15 -1.18 -15.75 -10.85
N GLU A 16 -2.04 -16.41 -11.63
CA GLU A 16 -2.18 -17.87 -11.61
C GLU A 16 -0.82 -18.55 -11.91
N GLY A 17 -0.46 -19.54 -11.09
CA GLY A 17 0.80 -20.29 -11.22
C GLY A 17 2.03 -19.59 -10.65
N VAL A 18 1.93 -18.37 -10.14
CA VAL A 18 3.03 -17.67 -9.48
C VAL A 18 2.98 -17.93 -7.96
N ASN A 19 3.98 -18.63 -7.44
CA ASN A 19 4.11 -18.87 -6.00
C ASN A 19 5.58 -18.67 -5.59
N LEU A 20 5.89 -17.48 -5.09
CA LEU A 20 7.22 -17.13 -4.63
C LEU A 20 7.40 -17.53 -3.16
N SER A 21 8.52 -18.15 -2.84
CA SER A 21 8.97 -18.30 -1.45
C SER A 21 9.47 -16.95 -0.90
N VAL A 22 9.70 -16.86 0.39
CA VAL A 22 10.31 -15.67 1.02
C VAL A 22 11.71 -15.44 0.43
N GLU A 23 12.48 -16.50 0.24
CA GLU A 23 13.82 -16.47 -0.35
C GLU A 23 13.80 -15.96 -1.80
N ASP A 24 12.80 -16.36 -2.60
CA ASP A 24 12.62 -15.85 -3.95
C ASP A 24 12.31 -14.35 -3.94
N LYS A 25 11.41 -13.92 -3.07
CA LYS A 25 11.08 -12.50 -2.91
C LYS A 25 12.31 -11.66 -2.53
N LEU A 26 13.15 -12.16 -1.61
CA LEU A 26 14.38 -11.48 -1.21
C LEU A 26 15.37 -11.35 -2.37
N LYS A 27 15.57 -12.42 -3.17
CA LYS A 27 16.43 -12.36 -4.36
C LYS A 27 15.89 -11.42 -5.43
N ILE A 28 14.61 -11.52 -5.73
CA ILE A 28 13.97 -10.67 -6.74
C ILE A 28 14.05 -9.19 -6.31
N SER A 29 13.85 -8.88 -5.02
CA SER A 29 13.98 -7.51 -4.54
C SER A 29 15.39 -6.93 -4.76
N GLN A 30 16.44 -7.76 -4.63
CA GLN A 30 17.81 -7.34 -4.92
C GLN A 30 18.04 -7.14 -6.42
N TYR A 31 17.46 -7.98 -7.28
CA TYR A 31 17.54 -7.79 -8.74
C TYR A 31 16.80 -6.52 -9.20
N LEU A 32 15.65 -6.21 -8.58
CA LEU A 32 14.92 -4.98 -8.86
C LEU A 32 15.70 -3.74 -8.41
N ASP A 33 16.39 -3.81 -7.27
CA ASP A 33 17.29 -2.75 -6.81
C ASP A 33 18.47 -2.55 -7.78
N ASP A 34 19.11 -3.65 -8.21
CA ASP A 34 20.21 -3.59 -9.19
C ASP A 34 19.73 -3.08 -10.56
N PHE A 35 18.48 -3.38 -10.93
CA PHE A 35 17.85 -2.86 -12.14
C PHE A 35 17.57 -1.36 -12.06
N GLY A 36 17.40 -0.83 -10.86
CA GLY A 36 17.27 0.61 -10.59
C GLY A 36 15.84 1.12 -10.60
N VAL A 37 14.85 0.33 -10.19
CA VAL A 37 13.51 0.84 -9.91
C VAL A 37 13.53 1.71 -8.66
N ASP A 38 12.63 2.70 -8.57
CA ASP A 38 12.62 3.64 -7.43
C ASP A 38 11.93 3.04 -6.19
N PHE A 39 10.87 2.24 -6.41
CA PHE A 39 10.13 1.58 -5.34
C PHE A 39 9.88 0.11 -5.65
N ILE A 40 9.96 -0.73 -4.62
CA ILE A 40 9.66 -2.16 -4.68
C ILE A 40 8.54 -2.46 -3.68
N GLU A 41 7.35 -2.78 -4.18
CA GLU A 41 6.22 -3.18 -3.36
C GLU A 41 6.39 -4.63 -2.91
N GLY A 42 6.84 -4.82 -1.67
CA GLY A 42 7.28 -6.12 -1.17
C GLY A 42 6.17 -7.09 -0.78
N GLY A 43 4.97 -6.60 -0.47
CA GLY A 43 3.86 -7.42 0.00
C GLY A 43 2.95 -6.69 0.97
N TRP A 44 1.95 -7.41 1.51
CA TRP A 44 1.00 -6.91 2.51
C TRP A 44 1.24 -7.58 3.87
N PRO A 45 2.02 -6.96 4.78
CA PRO A 45 2.41 -7.58 6.05
C PRO A 45 1.23 -7.91 6.96
N GLY A 46 0.13 -7.15 6.90
CA GLY A 46 -1.08 -7.41 7.69
C GLY A 46 -1.99 -8.51 7.13
N SER A 47 -1.68 -9.10 5.97
CA SER A 47 -2.58 -10.05 5.29
C SER A 47 -2.15 -11.51 5.40
N ASN A 48 -0.84 -11.79 5.49
CA ASN A 48 -0.35 -13.16 5.56
C ASN A 48 1.04 -13.27 6.19
N PRO A 49 1.35 -14.41 6.85
CA PRO A 49 2.64 -14.63 7.54
C PRO A 49 3.85 -14.62 6.61
N LYS A 50 3.71 -15.00 5.35
CA LYS A 50 4.81 -14.99 4.37
C LYS A 50 5.32 -13.58 4.12
N ASP A 51 4.41 -12.61 4.00
CA ASP A 51 4.78 -11.22 3.78
C ASP A 51 5.37 -10.60 5.05
N GLU A 52 4.87 -10.96 6.23
CA GLU A 52 5.50 -10.57 7.50
C GLU A 52 6.95 -11.08 7.59
N GLU A 53 7.17 -12.36 7.29
CA GLU A 53 8.51 -12.97 7.29
C GLU A 53 9.43 -12.32 6.24
N PHE A 54 8.92 -12.00 5.06
CA PHE A 54 9.67 -11.28 4.04
C PHE A 54 10.18 -9.95 4.57
N PHE A 55 9.31 -9.09 5.14
CA PHE A 55 9.74 -7.80 5.68
C PHE A 55 10.71 -7.95 6.85
N LEU A 56 10.52 -8.94 7.73
CA LEU A 56 11.44 -9.19 8.82
C LEU A 56 12.85 -9.50 8.31
N LYS A 57 12.98 -10.38 7.31
CA LYS A 57 14.27 -10.74 6.70
C LYS A 57 14.85 -9.62 5.85
N ALA A 58 14.01 -8.85 5.17
CA ALA A 58 14.43 -7.74 4.31
C ALA A 58 15.09 -6.59 5.08
N LYS A 59 14.89 -6.47 6.39
CA LYS A 59 15.61 -5.50 7.26
C LYS A 59 17.13 -5.65 7.20
N SER A 60 17.63 -6.86 6.89
CA SER A 60 19.07 -7.12 6.74
C SER A 60 19.61 -6.77 5.35
N LEU A 61 18.75 -6.49 4.38
CA LEU A 61 19.15 -6.12 3.03
C LEU A 61 19.50 -4.64 2.96
N HIS A 62 20.45 -4.33 2.09
CA HIS A 62 20.81 -2.95 1.79
C HIS A 62 20.45 -2.64 0.34
N PHE A 63 19.43 -1.82 0.16
CA PHE A 63 19.02 -1.31 -1.15
C PHE A 63 19.81 -0.04 -1.49
N LYS A 64 20.39 0.02 -2.68
CA LYS A 64 21.22 1.15 -3.16
C LYS A 64 20.40 2.18 -3.92
N ASN A 65 19.44 1.72 -4.70
CA ASN A 65 18.66 2.51 -5.65
C ASN A 65 17.19 2.61 -5.23
N SER A 66 16.64 1.50 -4.71
CA SER A 66 15.21 1.36 -4.46
C SER A 66 14.82 1.63 -3.01
N LYS A 67 13.59 2.06 -2.81
CA LYS A 67 12.92 2.08 -1.50
C LYS A 67 11.96 0.90 -1.41
N LEU A 68 12.15 0.05 -0.40
CA LEU A 68 11.18 -1.00 -0.11
C LEU A 68 9.88 -0.37 0.38
N CYS A 69 8.75 -0.87 -0.11
CA CYS A 69 7.42 -0.38 0.17
C CYS A 69 6.53 -1.51 0.71
N ALA A 70 5.89 -1.30 1.86
CA ALA A 70 4.86 -2.19 2.37
C ALA A 70 3.49 -1.72 1.86
N PHE A 71 2.65 -2.66 1.41
CA PHE A 71 1.31 -2.41 0.90
C PHE A 71 0.24 -2.73 1.93
N GLY A 72 -0.85 -1.98 1.93
CA GLY A 72 -2.02 -2.23 2.76
C GLY A 72 -3.20 -1.35 2.39
N SER A 73 -4.28 -1.42 3.17
CA SER A 73 -5.44 -0.56 3.03
C SER A 73 -5.36 0.68 3.93
N THR A 74 -6.22 1.67 3.68
CA THR A 74 -6.61 2.63 4.72
C THR A 74 -7.14 1.89 5.95
N SER A 75 -7.21 2.57 7.11
CA SER A 75 -7.92 2.06 8.29
C SER A 75 -9.37 1.69 7.93
N LEU A 76 -9.96 0.83 8.73
CA LEU A 76 -11.39 0.51 8.64
C LEU A 76 -12.26 1.41 9.54
N ASN A 77 -11.66 2.15 10.46
CA ASN A 77 -12.39 2.97 11.42
C ASN A 77 -11.66 4.28 11.74
N VAL A 78 -12.28 5.39 11.37
CA VAL A 78 -11.78 6.76 11.62
C VAL A 78 -11.53 7.04 13.12
N SER A 79 -12.35 6.47 13.99
CA SER A 79 -12.26 6.74 15.44
C SER A 79 -11.07 6.05 16.12
N ASN A 80 -10.39 5.13 15.44
CA ASN A 80 -9.37 4.30 16.05
C ASN A 80 -8.10 4.10 15.18
N ILE A 81 -7.71 5.14 14.47
CA ILE A 81 -6.56 5.09 13.54
C ILE A 81 -5.28 4.58 14.21
N GLN A 82 -4.96 5.06 15.42
CA GLN A 82 -3.72 4.72 16.12
C GLN A 82 -3.62 3.25 16.52
N SER A 83 -4.73 2.57 16.73
CA SER A 83 -4.77 1.15 17.07
C SER A 83 -5.26 0.26 15.93
N ASP A 84 -5.33 0.80 14.71
CA ASP A 84 -5.68 0.03 13.54
C ASP A 84 -4.62 -1.04 13.26
N ILE A 85 -5.05 -2.30 13.16
CA ILE A 85 -4.14 -3.45 13.03
C ILE A 85 -3.38 -3.40 11.71
N ASN A 86 -4.03 -3.00 10.62
CA ASN A 86 -3.41 -2.95 9.30
C ASN A 86 -2.36 -1.82 9.23
N LEU A 87 -2.69 -0.61 9.70
CA LEU A 87 -1.73 0.49 9.71
C LEU A 87 -0.54 0.19 10.62
N ASN A 88 -0.76 -0.44 11.78
CA ASN A 88 0.32 -0.85 12.66
C ASN A 88 1.19 -1.97 12.06
N ALA A 89 0.61 -2.89 11.28
CA ALA A 89 1.40 -3.89 10.55
C ALA A 89 2.31 -3.26 9.49
N LEU A 90 1.82 -2.20 8.81
CA LEU A 90 2.65 -1.41 7.88
C LEU A 90 3.82 -0.74 8.59
N LEU A 91 3.61 -0.19 9.78
CA LEU A 91 4.67 0.42 10.59
C LEU A 91 5.68 -0.61 11.09
N ALA A 92 5.21 -1.80 11.49
CA ALA A 92 6.04 -2.91 11.96
C ALA A 92 6.94 -3.50 10.86
N ALA A 93 6.58 -3.35 9.59
CA ALA A 93 7.44 -3.71 8.46
C ALA A 93 8.73 -2.86 8.38
N GLU A 94 8.75 -1.69 9.04
CA GLU A 94 9.90 -0.76 9.12
C GLU A 94 10.46 -0.33 7.74
N THR A 95 9.60 -0.29 6.73
CA THR A 95 9.98 0.17 5.39
C THR A 95 10.02 1.69 5.31
N PRO A 96 10.91 2.30 4.49
CA PRO A 96 10.95 3.75 4.32
C PRO A 96 9.68 4.31 3.66
N SER A 97 8.98 3.49 2.88
CA SER A 97 7.75 3.86 2.20
C SER A 97 6.62 2.86 2.46
N VAL A 98 5.40 3.33 2.36
CA VAL A 98 4.18 2.52 2.45
C VAL A 98 3.23 2.94 1.32
N CYS A 99 2.54 1.97 0.73
CA CYS A 99 1.47 2.19 -0.22
C CYS A 99 0.15 1.76 0.42
N ILE A 100 -0.82 2.65 0.49
CA ILE A 100 -2.14 2.32 1.01
C ILE A 100 -3.21 2.59 -0.04
N PHE A 101 -4.06 1.59 -0.30
CA PHE A 101 -5.21 1.80 -1.16
C PHE A 101 -6.41 2.32 -0.38
N GLY A 102 -7.20 3.17 -1.05
CA GLY A 102 -8.48 3.66 -0.55
C GLY A 102 -9.51 3.74 -1.66
N LYS A 103 -10.80 3.74 -1.29
CA LYS A 103 -11.89 3.70 -2.26
C LYS A 103 -12.10 5.06 -2.89
N THR A 104 -11.83 5.17 -4.18
CA THR A 104 -12.03 6.38 -4.98
C THR A 104 -13.18 6.28 -5.97
N TRP A 105 -13.93 5.17 -5.92
CA TRP A 105 -15.20 4.98 -6.59
C TRP A 105 -16.33 4.89 -5.56
N ARG A 106 -17.31 5.81 -5.65
CA ARG A 106 -18.41 5.89 -4.68
C ARG A 106 -19.16 4.56 -4.50
N PHE A 107 -19.34 3.81 -5.58
CA PHE A 107 -19.96 2.49 -5.51
C PHE A 107 -19.21 1.57 -4.53
N HIS A 108 -17.88 1.52 -4.63
CA HIS A 108 -17.07 0.69 -3.73
C HIS A 108 -17.07 1.21 -2.28
N ALA A 109 -17.00 2.53 -2.08
CA ALA A 109 -17.06 3.11 -0.74
C ALA A 109 -18.37 2.73 -0.02
N LYS A 110 -19.50 2.80 -0.73
CA LYS A 110 -20.83 2.45 -0.19
C LYS A 110 -21.03 0.95 -0.02
N VAL A 111 -20.69 0.15 -1.03
CA VAL A 111 -21.01 -1.30 -1.02
C VAL A 111 -20.02 -2.10 -0.19
N ALA A 112 -18.73 -1.79 -0.26
CA ALA A 112 -17.71 -2.55 0.45
C ALA A 112 -17.48 -2.05 1.90
N LEU A 113 -17.58 -0.74 2.15
CA LEU A 113 -17.29 -0.16 3.46
C LEU A 113 -18.53 0.37 4.18
N GLY A 114 -19.65 0.61 3.48
CA GLY A 114 -20.87 1.18 4.06
C GLY A 114 -20.71 2.64 4.50
N LEU A 115 -19.72 3.37 3.97
CA LEU A 115 -19.37 4.72 4.36
C LEU A 115 -20.10 5.77 3.53
N SER A 116 -20.40 6.93 4.14
CA SER A 116 -20.73 8.15 3.43
C SER A 116 -19.50 8.72 2.71
N ASP A 117 -19.72 9.69 1.83
CA ASP A 117 -18.67 10.36 1.09
C ASP A 117 -17.67 11.06 2.03
N GLU A 118 -18.19 11.72 3.07
CA GLU A 118 -17.40 12.41 4.09
C GLU A 118 -16.59 11.45 4.95
N GLU A 119 -17.20 10.37 5.41
CA GLU A 119 -16.52 9.35 6.22
C GLU A 119 -15.40 8.67 5.43
N ASN A 120 -15.63 8.34 4.15
CA ASN A 120 -14.60 7.74 3.30
C ASN A 120 -13.43 8.71 3.08
N ARG A 121 -13.70 9.99 2.82
CA ARG A 121 -12.67 11.00 2.66
C ARG A 121 -11.86 11.20 3.95
N GLU A 122 -12.54 11.30 5.08
CA GLU A 122 -11.90 11.44 6.40
C GLU A 122 -11.02 10.22 6.71
N LEU A 123 -11.50 9.02 6.38
CA LEU A 123 -10.75 7.78 6.57
C LEU A 123 -9.44 7.76 5.77
N ILE A 124 -9.51 8.14 4.49
CA ILE A 124 -8.33 8.27 3.63
C ILE A 124 -7.37 9.31 4.21
N TYR A 125 -7.87 10.52 4.48
CA TYR A 125 -7.05 11.61 5.01
C TYR A 125 -6.33 11.22 6.30
N LYS A 126 -7.05 10.71 7.31
CA LYS A 126 -6.47 10.34 8.60
C LYS A 126 -5.49 9.17 8.50
N SER A 127 -5.73 8.21 7.61
CA SER A 127 -4.79 7.10 7.39
C SER A 127 -3.47 7.59 6.80
N VAL A 128 -3.53 8.47 5.79
CA VAL A 128 -2.34 9.09 5.19
C VAL A 128 -1.61 9.98 6.21
N GLU A 129 -2.35 10.82 6.93
CA GLU A 129 -1.80 11.72 7.96
C GLU A 129 -1.07 10.93 9.05
N PHE A 130 -1.68 9.86 9.56
CA PHE A 130 -1.08 9.01 10.59
C PHE A 130 0.26 8.43 10.12
N LEU A 131 0.30 7.78 8.96
CA LEU A 131 1.53 7.18 8.44
C LEU A 131 2.63 8.21 8.12
N LYS A 132 2.24 9.40 7.66
CA LYS A 132 3.19 10.51 7.46
C LYS A 132 3.76 11.02 8.79
N ASN A 133 2.95 11.13 9.83
CA ASN A 133 3.40 11.55 11.15
C ASN A 133 4.35 10.51 11.80
N GLU A 134 4.19 9.23 11.44
CA GLU A 134 5.13 8.15 11.79
C GLU A 134 6.38 8.11 10.88
N GLY A 135 6.60 9.14 10.06
CA GLY A 135 7.80 9.33 9.25
C GLY A 135 7.88 8.50 7.97
N ARG A 136 6.76 7.95 7.50
CA ARG A 136 6.75 7.16 6.27
C ARG A 136 6.55 8.04 5.04
N TYR A 137 7.21 7.68 3.93
CA TYR A 137 6.83 8.17 2.61
C TYR A 137 5.56 7.44 2.17
N VAL A 138 4.45 8.15 2.07
CA VAL A 138 3.15 7.54 1.79
C VAL A 138 2.80 7.68 0.31
N ILE A 139 2.53 6.56 -0.32
CA ILE A 139 1.95 6.46 -1.67
C ILE A 139 0.47 6.10 -1.48
N PHE A 140 -0.41 6.88 -2.07
CA PHE A 140 -1.85 6.59 -2.05
C PHE A 140 -2.26 5.94 -3.37
N ASP A 141 -2.69 4.68 -3.29
CA ASP A 141 -3.28 3.95 -4.40
C ASP A 141 -4.78 4.28 -4.47
N ALA A 142 -5.14 5.06 -5.45
CA ALA A 142 -6.52 5.48 -5.71
C ALA A 142 -7.29 4.36 -6.42
N GLU A 143 -7.72 3.36 -5.67
CA GLU A 143 -8.31 2.13 -6.20
C GLU A 143 -9.56 2.41 -7.05
N HIS A 144 -9.56 1.86 -8.29
CA HIS A 144 -10.61 2.06 -9.29
C HIS A 144 -10.92 3.53 -9.62
N PHE A 145 -9.90 4.41 -9.54
CA PHE A 145 -10.07 5.85 -9.77
C PHE A 145 -10.72 6.17 -11.11
N PHE A 146 -10.26 5.55 -12.19
CA PHE A 146 -10.77 5.87 -13.52
C PHE A 146 -12.22 5.43 -13.76
N ASP A 147 -12.64 4.32 -13.14
CA ASP A 147 -14.04 3.90 -13.18
C ASP A 147 -14.90 4.83 -12.31
N GLY A 148 -14.43 5.16 -11.13
CA GLY A 148 -15.06 6.14 -10.26
C GLY A 148 -15.17 7.52 -10.90
N TYR A 149 -14.12 7.97 -11.58
CA TYR A 149 -14.10 9.26 -12.28
C TYR A 149 -15.12 9.32 -13.43
N LYS A 150 -15.32 8.22 -14.17
CA LYS A 150 -16.34 8.14 -15.22
C LYS A 150 -17.75 8.15 -14.65
N ASP A 151 -17.95 7.53 -13.48
CA ASP A 151 -19.24 7.44 -12.80
C ASP A 151 -19.58 8.75 -12.07
N ASP A 152 -18.66 9.28 -11.25
CA ASP A 152 -18.78 10.54 -10.52
C ASP A 152 -17.42 11.23 -10.36
N GLN A 153 -17.14 12.15 -11.27
CA GLN A 153 -15.90 12.92 -11.31
C GLN A 153 -15.66 13.70 -10.01
N SER A 154 -16.72 14.32 -9.46
CA SER A 154 -16.64 15.17 -8.28
C SER A 154 -16.23 14.36 -7.06
N PHE A 155 -16.83 13.19 -6.86
CA PHE A 155 -16.48 12.27 -5.79
C PHE A 155 -15.03 11.82 -5.91
N SER A 156 -14.64 11.23 -7.05
CA SER A 156 -13.29 10.67 -7.22
C SER A 156 -12.19 11.72 -7.02
N LEU A 157 -12.38 12.93 -7.55
CA LEU A 157 -11.44 14.03 -7.35
C LEU A 157 -11.40 14.51 -5.88
N SER A 158 -12.49 14.40 -5.13
CA SER A 158 -12.52 14.79 -3.73
C SER A 158 -11.75 13.84 -2.81
N MET A 159 -11.53 12.59 -3.25
CA MET A 159 -10.78 11.58 -2.49
C MET A 159 -9.26 11.73 -2.62
N ILE A 160 -8.76 12.45 -3.62
CA ILE A 160 -7.31 12.63 -3.89
C ILE A 160 -6.81 14.06 -3.67
N LYS A 161 -7.65 14.95 -3.19
CA LYS A 161 -7.31 16.34 -2.82
C LYS A 161 -6.96 16.47 -1.35
#